data_175659d7758e8ea6f75f6f6e9a33ab57
#
_entry.id   175659d7758e8ea6f75f6f6e9a33ab57
#
_cell.length_a   1.000
_cell.length_b   1.000
_cell.length_c   1.000
_cell.angle_alpha   90.00
_cell.angle_beta   90.00
_cell.angle_gamma   90.00
#
_symmetry.space_group_name_H-M   'P 1'
#
loop_
_entity.id
_entity.type
_entity.pdbx_description
1 polymer ?
#
loop_
_entity_poly.entity_id
_entity_poly.type
_entity_poly.pdbx_seq_one_letter_code
_entity_poly.pdbx_strand_id
1 'polypeptide(L)'
;MINQSSPLVSIITPVFNGAKYLPDLIKSIQCQSYQNVEHIIIDDGSTDDGATLKILKEYPHLRWQTRENKGQYATMNEGLQSANGSIVCFISADDILDVDAIIKAVNYLKNHPNHDGVYGTYKIIDEQGAAHWYQPLVRCAPINWYKYNPFIAHCSLYMLKETLISKNLYFDPSLRYTGDYDWIIRLVSAGLNIGFVSHNLSLIRWHEEQASNIKAGLIKQEMLKIWRKNKILPLIYKTINVMIDRMIVLQNLLASLNSPEKKKRISEWVLRRKTR
;
A
#
# COMPACT_ATOMS: atom_id res chain seq x y z
N MET A 1 -4.39 22.27 6.00
CA MET A 1 -4.14 22.03 7.45
C MET A 1 -5.30 21.24 8.02
N ILE A 2 -5.02 20.15 8.74
CA ILE A 2 -6.07 19.35 9.41
C ILE A 2 -6.53 20.12 10.63
N ASN A 3 -7.63 20.85 10.50
CA ASN A 3 -8.13 21.77 11.55
C ASN A 3 -9.24 21.14 12.41
N GLN A 4 -9.52 19.83 12.26
CA GLN A 4 -10.59 19.14 13.00
C GLN A 4 -10.00 18.31 14.15
N SER A 5 -10.69 18.26 15.27
CA SER A 5 -10.32 17.43 16.42
C SER A 5 -10.27 15.93 16.03
N SER A 6 -11.10 15.51 15.08
CA SER A 6 -11.19 14.13 14.54
C SER A 6 -11.46 14.18 13.03
N PRO A 7 -10.41 14.26 12.17
CA PRO A 7 -10.60 14.31 10.72
C PRO A 7 -11.22 13.03 10.18
N LEU A 8 -12.13 13.12 9.20
CA LEU A 8 -12.65 11.95 8.50
C LEU A 8 -11.54 11.33 7.64
N VAL A 9 -11.39 10.01 7.74
CA VAL A 9 -10.46 9.21 6.93
C VAL A 9 -11.27 8.38 5.95
N SER A 10 -10.97 8.51 4.65
CA SER A 10 -11.56 7.68 3.61
C SER A 10 -10.60 6.53 3.26
N ILE A 11 -11.02 5.31 3.48
CA ILE A 11 -10.34 4.11 3.00
C ILE A 11 -10.97 3.73 1.66
N ILE A 12 -10.17 3.66 0.60
CA ILE A 12 -10.61 3.43 -0.77
C ILE A 12 -10.13 2.06 -1.22
N THR A 13 -11.07 1.19 -1.60
CA THR A 13 -10.79 -0.19 -2.01
C THR A 13 -11.37 -0.46 -3.40
N PRO A 14 -10.51 -0.63 -4.42
CA PRO A 14 -10.93 -1.25 -5.66
C PRO A 14 -11.08 -2.75 -5.46
N VAL A 15 -12.15 -3.36 -5.95
CA VAL A 15 -12.35 -4.80 -5.88
C VAL A 15 -12.71 -5.38 -7.26
N PHE A 16 -12.13 -6.53 -7.58
CA PHE A 16 -12.48 -7.36 -8.73
C PHE A 16 -12.30 -8.82 -8.34
N ASN A 17 -13.39 -9.61 -8.32
CA ASN A 17 -13.40 -11.01 -7.89
C ASN A 17 -12.77 -11.19 -6.50
N GLY A 18 -13.17 -10.33 -5.54
CA GLY A 18 -12.52 -10.23 -4.23
C GLY A 18 -13.18 -11.06 -3.12
N ALA A 19 -14.19 -11.88 -3.43
CA ALA A 19 -15.01 -12.56 -2.43
C ALA A 19 -14.22 -13.30 -1.35
N LYS A 20 -13.06 -13.88 -1.69
CA LYS A 20 -12.24 -14.70 -0.78
C LYS A 20 -11.66 -13.89 0.39
N TYR A 21 -11.17 -12.67 0.13
CA TYR A 21 -10.39 -11.90 1.12
C TYR A 21 -11.07 -10.61 1.58
N LEU A 22 -12.03 -10.11 0.82
CA LEU A 22 -12.75 -8.87 1.13
C LEU A 22 -13.35 -8.82 2.54
N PRO A 23 -13.92 -9.92 3.11
CA PRO A 23 -14.42 -9.92 4.49
C PRO A 23 -13.34 -9.61 5.52
N ASP A 24 -12.10 -10.11 5.33
CA ASP A 24 -10.98 -9.86 6.23
C ASP A 24 -10.60 -8.37 6.24
N LEU A 25 -10.53 -7.76 5.05
CA LEU A 25 -10.28 -6.33 4.92
C LEU A 25 -11.36 -5.52 5.61
N ILE A 26 -12.64 -5.76 5.30
CA ILE A 26 -13.77 -5.02 5.89
C ILE A 26 -13.70 -5.11 7.42
N LYS A 27 -13.51 -6.31 7.97
CA LYS A 27 -13.38 -6.52 9.41
C LYS A 27 -12.19 -5.77 10.01
N SER A 28 -11.04 -5.74 9.33
CA SER A 28 -9.86 -5.03 9.82
C SER A 28 -10.07 -3.52 9.93
N ILE A 29 -10.89 -2.94 9.05
CA ILE A 29 -11.26 -1.53 9.10
C ILE A 29 -12.29 -1.27 10.19
N GLN A 30 -13.29 -2.13 10.34
CA GLN A 30 -14.29 -2.03 11.42
C GLN A 30 -13.68 -2.13 12.83
N CYS A 31 -12.61 -2.93 12.96
CA CYS A 31 -11.92 -3.14 14.24
C CYS A 31 -10.89 -2.05 14.57
N GLN A 32 -10.74 -1.00 13.74
CA GLN A 32 -9.85 0.11 14.07
C GLN A 32 -10.36 0.91 15.27
N SER A 33 -9.43 1.33 16.12
CA SER A 33 -9.77 2.17 17.30
C SER A 33 -10.22 3.59 16.91
N TYR A 34 -9.87 4.05 15.70
CA TYR A 34 -10.32 5.32 15.16
C TYR A 34 -11.67 5.18 14.45
N GLN A 35 -12.70 5.89 14.92
CA GLN A 35 -14.09 5.67 14.50
C GLN A 35 -14.56 6.59 13.36
N ASN A 36 -13.93 7.76 13.15
CA ASN A 36 -14.36 8.67 12.08
C ASN A 36 -13.79 8.26 10.71
N VAL A 37 -14.30 7.15 10.20
CA VAL A 37 -13.84 6.48 8.97
C VAL A 37 -15.03 6.24 8.04
N GLU A 38 -14.85 6.50 6.76
CA GLU A 38 -15.70 5.95 5.69
C GLU A 38 -14.91 4.90 4.90
N HIS A 39 -15.54 3.79 4.57
CA HIS A 39 -14.97 2.78 3.70
C HIS A 39 -15.71 2.82 2.35
N ILE A 40 -14.99 3.20 1.29
CA ILE A 40 -15.49 3.31 -0.07
C ILE A 40 -14.97 2.12 -0.86
N ILE A 41 -15.89 1.27 -1.33
CA ILE A 41 -15.55 0.11 -2.16
C ILE A 41 -16.16 0.29 -3.53
N ILE A 42 -15.33 0.13 -4.57
CA ILE A 42 -15.82 0.16 -5.95
C ILE A 42 -15.52 -1.20 -6.58
N ASP A 43 -16.60 -1.94 -6.83
CA ASP A 43 -16.53 -3.18 -7.58
C ASP A 43 -16.32 -2.88 -9.06
N ASP A 44 -15.17 -3.28 -9.56
CA ASP A 44 -14.69 -3.03 -10.92
C ASP A 44 -15.23 -4.11 -11.90
N GLY A 45 -16.52 -4.47 -11.76
CA GLY A 45 -17.20 -5.41 -12.63
C GLY A 45 -16.81 -6.86 -12.41
N SER A 46 -16.89 -7.31 -11.16
CA SER A 46 -16.61 -8.71 -10.79
C SER A 46 -17.44 -9.70 -11.59
N THR A 47 -16.81 -10.81 -11.96
CA THR A 47 -17.36 -11.90 -12.80
C THR A 47 -17.37 -13.25 -12.07
N ASP A 48 -17.41 -13.22 -10.74
CA ASP A 48 -17.37 -14.36 -9.83
C ASP A 48 -18.77 -14.86 -9.43
N ASP A 49 -19.68 -14.93 -10.40
CA ASP A 49 -21.07 -15.37 -10.23
C ASP A 49 -21.81 -14.62 -9.10
N GLY A 50 -21.40 -13.35 -8.88
CA GLY A 50 -22.00 -12.46 -7.89
C GLY A 50 -21.51 -12.68 -6.45
N ALA A 51 -20.49 -13.50 -6.23
CA ALA A 51 -19.95 -13.78 -4.89
C ALA A 51 -19.43 -12.51 -4.21
N THR A 52 -18.66 -11.66 -4.92
CA THR A 52 -18.20 -10.36 -4.40
C THR A 52 -19.40 -9.45 -4.04
N LEU A 53 -20.39 -9.34 -4.93
CA LEU A 53 -21.57 -8.50 -4.68
C LEU A 53 -22.41 -9.01 -3.51
N LYS A 54 -22.50 -10.32 -3.31
CA LYS A 54 -23.17 -10.90 -2.15
C LYS A 54 -22.53 -10.44 -0.86
N ILE A 55 -21.19 -10.49 -0.76
CA ILE A 55 -20.46 -10.01 0.41
C ILE A 55 -20.73 -8.52 0.65
N LEU A 56 -20.63 -7.68 -0.37
CA LEU A 56 -20.88 -6.24 -0.21
C LEU A 56 -22.26 -5.92 0.36
N LYS A 57 -23.29 -6.68 -0.03
CA LYS A 57 -24.65 -6.55 0.49
C LYS A 57 -24.81 -6.93 1.97
N GLU A 58 -23.92 -7.77 2.51
CA GLU A 58 -23.94 -8.18 3.91
C GLU A 58 -23.43 -7.07 4.87
N TYR A 59 -22.81 -5.99 4.33
CA TYR A 59 -22.23 -4.91 5.13
C TYR A 59 -22.91 -3.56 4.83
N PRO A 60 -24.04 -3.24 5.46
CA PRO A 60 -24.87 -2.05 5.14
C PRO A 60 -24.19 -0.70 5.46
N HIS A 61 -23.12 -0.71 6.25
CA HIS A 61 -22.33 0.49 6.60
C HIS A 61 -21.33 0.89 5.49
N LEU A 62 -21.10 0.02 4.51
CA LEU A 62 -20.18 0.30 3.42
C LEU A 62 -20.82 1.26 2.41
N ARG A 63 -20.00 2.18 1.92
CA ARG A 63 -20.33 2.98 0.76
C ARG A 63 -19.74 2.30 -0.47
N TRP A 64 -20.56 1.51 -1.18
CA TRP A 64 -20.09 0.74 -2.32
C TRP A 64 -20.94 0.96 -3.57
N GLN A 65 -20.32 0.72 -4.71
CA GLN A 65 -20.96 0.70 -6.03
C GLN A 65 -20.29 -0.36 -6.91
N THR A 66 -21.02 -0.79 -7.96
CA THR A 66 -20.51 -1.67 -9.02
C THR A 66 -20.67 -1.02 -10.38
N ARG A 67 -19.76 -1.29 -11.28
CA ARG A 67 -19.79 -0.82 -12.67
C ARG A 67 -18.89 -1.69 -13.56
N GLU A 68 -18.88 -1.44 -14.87
CA GLU A 68 -17.99 -2.12 -15.81
C GLU A 68 -16.50 -1.93 -15.45
N ASN A 69 -15.69 -2.95 -15.77
CA ASN A 69 -14.27 -2.94 -15.46
C ASN A 69 -13.52 -1.82 -16.20
N LYS A 70 -12.84 -0.97 -15.46
CA LYS A 70 -11.97 0.11 -15.96
C LYS A 70 -10.51 -0.04 -15.50
N GLY A 71 -10.25 -1.03 -14.66
CA GLY A 71 -8.94 -1.29 -14.05
C GLY A 71 -8.76 -0.61 -12.69
N GLN A 72 -7.89 -1.20 -11.89
CA GLN A 72 -7.66 -0.86 -10.49
C GLN A 72 -7.39 0.64 -10.28
N TYR A 73 -6.52 1.24 -11.08
CA TYR A 73 -6.09 2.63 -10.87
C TYR A 73 -7.14 3.67 -11.30
N ALA A 74 -7.95 3.36 -12.33
CA ALA A 74 -9.13 4.16 -12.64
C ALA A 74 -10.14 4.11 -11.49
N THR A 75 -10.30 2.92 -10.89
CA THR A 75 -11.19 2.69 -9.75
C THR A 75 -10.71 3.43 -8.50
N MET A 76 -9.40 3.43 -8.20
CA MET A 76 -8.82 4.22 -7.12
C MET A 76 -9.04 5.74 -7.31
N ASN A 77 -8.91 6.23 -8.55
CA ASN A 77 -9.18 7.64 -8.86
C ASN A 77 -10.64 8.02 -8.66
N GLU A 78 -11.56 7.16 -9.05
CA GLU A 78 -13.00 7.34 -8.83
C GLU A 78 -13.32 7.39 -7.32
N GLY A 79 -12.72 6.48 -6.54
CA GLY A 79 -12.82 6.48 -5.09
C GLY A 79 -12.25 7.77 -4.47
N LEU A 80 -11.11 8.28 -4.94
CA LEU A 80 -10.53 9.54 -4.48
C LEU A 80 -11.46 10.73 -4.73
N GLN A 81 -12.09 10.78 -5.89
CA GLN A 81 -13.04 11.83 -6.24
C GLN A 81 -14.28 11.80 -5.36
N SER A 82 -14.78 10.60 -5.04
CA SER A 82 -15.99 10.40 -4.23
C SER A 82 -15.73 10.49 -2.72
N ALA A 83 -14.48 10.45 -2.26
CA ALA A 83 -14.12 10.50 -0.86
C ALA A 83 -14.55 11.83 -0.21
N ASN A 84 -15.06 11.77 1.03
CA ASN A 84 -15.40 12.94 1.83
C ASN A 84 -14.33 13.26 2.88
N GLY A 85 -13.47 12.28 3.19
CA GLY A 85 -12.42 12.45 4.20
C GLY A 85 -11.32 13.41 3.77
N SER A 86 -10.75 14.10 4.72
CA SER A 86 -9.58 14.96 4.51
C SER A 86 -8.28 14.18 4.39
N ILE A 87 -8.27 12.94 4.88
CA ILE A 87 -7.17 11.98 4.76
C ILE A 87 -7.69 10.80 3.94
N VAL A 88 -6.87 10.29 3.02
CA VAL A 88 -7.20 9.13 2.20
C VAL A 88 -6.11 8.07 2.30
N CYS A 89 -6.53 6.80 2.26
CA CYS A 89 -5.66 5.65 2.11
C CYS A 89 -6.26 4.70 1.07
N PHE A 90 -5.42 4.12 0.23
CA PHE A 90 -5.81 3.14 -0.78
C PHE A 90 -5.35 1.76 -0.32
N ILE A 91 -6.24 0.77 -0.35
CA ILE A 91 -5.91 -0.60 0.05
C ILE A 91 -6.58 -1.59 -0.90
N SER A 92 -5.84 -2.62 -1.30
CA SER A 92 -6.36 -3.70 -2.15
C SER A 92 -7.30 -4.61 -1.37
N ALA A 93 -8.24 -5.28 -2.06
CA ALA A 93 -9.27 -6.11 -1.43
C ALA A 93 -8.73 -7.38 -0.75
N ASP A 94 -7.50 -7.77 -1.06
CA ASP A 94 -6.77 -8.92 -0.50
C ASP A 94 -5.87 -8.58 0.70
N ASP A 95 -5.66 -7.28 0.97
CA ASP A 95 -4.82 -6.79 2.06
C ASP A 95 -5.64 -6.56 3.35
N ILE A 96 -4.94 -6.22 4.44
CA ILE A 96 -5.53 -5.96 5.76
C ILE A 96 -4.88 -4.70 6.36
N LEU A 97 -5.64 -3.84 7.05
CA LEU A 97 -5.06 -2.81 7.91
C LEU A 97 -4.52 -3.41 9.21
N ASP A 98 -3.34 -3.00 9.63
CA ASP A 98 -2.81 -3.42 10.95
C ASP A 98 -3.60 -2.72 12.07
N VAL A 99 -3.54 -3.28 13.26
CA VAL A 99 -4.20 -2.73 14.46
C VAL A 99 -3.73 -1.27 14.68
N ASP A 100 -4.69 -0.39 14.94
CA ASP A 100 -4.44 1.04 15.18
C ASP A 100 -3.76 1.80 14.01
N ALA A 101 -3.75 1.25 12.80
CA ALA A 101 -3.12 1.89 11.65
C ALA A 101 -3.65 3.31 11.43
N ILE A 102 -4.96 3.48 11.44
CA ILE A 102 -5.62 4.76 11.17
C ILE A 102 -5.29 5.78 12.25
N ILE A 103 -5.42 5.43 13.54
CA ILE A 103 -5.14 6.37 14.64
C ILE A 103 -3.67 6.81 14.65
N LYS A 104 -2.73 5.92 14.31
CA LYS A 104 -1.30 6.23 14.22
C LYS A 104 -1.01 7.21 13.09
N ALA A 105 -1.61 7.00 11.91
CA ALA A 105 -1.48 7.92 10.79
C ALA A 105 -2.11 9.29 11.08
N VAL A 106 -3.31 9.32 11.64
CA VAL A 106 -4.00 10.56 12.03
C VAL A 106 -3.21 11.35 13.06
N ASN A 107 -2.75 10.70 14.13
CA ASN A 107 -1.95 11.35 15.17
C ASN A 107 -0.64 11.91 14.62
N TYR A 108 0.02 11.18 13.71
CA TYR A 108 1.21 11.68 13.05
C TYR A 108 0.92 12.97 12.29
N LEU A 109 -0.08 12.99 11.41
CA LEU A 109 -0.42 14.16 10.59
C LEU A 109 -0.90 15.34 11.42
N LYS A 110 -1.61 15.11 12.53
CA LYS A 110 -1.99 16.18 13.48
C LYS A 110 -0.77 16.83 14.14
N ASN A 111 0.22 16.04 14.50
CA ASN A 111 1.44 16.52 15.15
C ASN A 111 2.45 17.13 14.15
N HIS A 112 2.24 16.93 12.86
CA HIS A 112 3.12 17.41 11.78
C HIS A 112 2.29 18.13 10.70
N PRO A 113 1.74 19.33 10.99
CA PRO A 113 0.78 20.00 10.09
C PRO A 113 1.35 20.43 8.74
N ASN A 114 2.69 20.43 8.60
CA ASN A 114 3.38 20.75 7.36
C ASN A 114 3.65 19.50 6.48
N HIS A 115 3.17 18.31 6.89
CA HIS A 115 3.29 17.11 6.09
C HIS A 115 2.05 16.91 5.20
N ASP A 116 2.29 16.49 3.96
CA ASP A 116 1.26 16.16 2.96
C ASP A 116 0.72 14.73 3.10
N GLY A 117 1.48 13.89 3.80
CA GLY A 117 1.14 12.50 4.03
C GLY A 117 2.07 11.83 5.03
N VAL A 118 1.76 10.59 5.36
CA VAL A 118 2.58 9.74 6.23
C VAL A 118 2.53 8.30 5.74
N TYR A 119 3.67 7.63 5.73
CA TYR A 119 3.73 6.19 5.49
C TYR A 119 4.29 5.46 6.71
N GLY A 120 3.95 4.18 6.80
CA GLY A 120 4.51 3.26 7.79
C GLY A 120 5.13 2.03 7.15
N THR A 121 5.52 1.08 7.98
CA THR A 121 5.93 -0.24 7.52
C THR A 121 4.72 -1.11 7.22
N TYR A 122 4.97 -2.26 6.58
CA TYR A 122 3.97 -3.31 6.35
C TYR A 122 4.56 -4.68 6.64
N LYS A 123 3.70 -5.66 6.83
CA LYS A 123 4.06 -7.08 6.96
C LYS A 123 3.55 -7.84 5.75
N ILE A 124 4.23 -8.93 5.39
CA ILE A 124 3.69 -9.90 4.44
C ILE A 124 3.02 -11.03 5.23
N ILE A 125 1.80 -11.36 4.85
CA ILE A 125 1.04 -12.48 5.40
C ILE A 125 0.76 -13.52 4.31
N ASP A 126 0.51 -14.76 4.71
CA ASP A 126 0.05 -15.81 3.78
C ASP A 126 -1.46 -15.73 3.52
N GLU A 127 -1.99 -16.69 2.76
CA GLU A 127 -3.42 -16.79 2.45
C GLU A 127 -4.28 -16.93 3.71
N GLN A 128 -3.77 -17.54 4.76
CA GLN A 128 -4.44 -17.76 6.03
C GLN A 128 -4.29 -16.59 7.01
N GLY A 129 -3.54 -15.54 6.64
CA GLY A 129 -3.30 -14.37 7.48
C GLY A 129 -2.14 -14.52 8.47
N ALA A 130 -1.38 -15.63 8.42
CA ALA A 130 -0.20 -15.79 9.26
C ALA A 130 0.96 -14.95 8.73
N ALA A 131 1.64 -14.22 9.62
CA ALA A 131 2.76 -13.37 9.23
C ALA A 131 3.97 -14.21 8.81
N HIS A 132 4.37 -14.08 7.54
CA HIS A 132 5.52 -14.77 6.98
C HIS A 132 6.79 -13.94 7.03
N TRP A 133 6.67 -12.64 6.89
CA TRP A 133 7.83 -11.78 6.70
C TRP A 133 7.53 -10.34 7.10
N TYR A 134 8.51 -9.70 7.72
CA TYR A 134 8.46 -8.26 8.02
C TYR A 134 9.30 -7.53 7.00
N GLN A 135 8.73 -6.52 6.33
CA GLN A 135 9.57 -5.57 5.60
C GLN A 135 10.39 -4.82 6.64
N PRO A 136 11.72 -4.98 6.65
CA PRO A 136 12.52 -4.22 7.58
C PRO A 136 12.39 -2.74 7.27
N LEU A 137 12.40 -1.95 8.33
CA LEU A 137 12.41 -0.51 8.28
C LEU A 137 13.57 0.00 7.44
N VAL A 138 13.32 0.45 6.22
CA VAL A 138 14.27 1.29 5.49
C VAL A 138 14.15 2.72 6.04
N ARG A 139 14.37 2.87 7.36
CA ARG A 139 14.31 4.15 8.05
C ARG A 139 15.40 5.12 7.57
N CYS A 140 16.41 4.61 6.88
CA CYS A 140 17.60 5.38 6.52
C CYS A 140 17.65 5.76 5.03
N ALA A 141 16.72 5.27 4.20
CA ALA A 141 16.71 5.64 2.80
C ALA A 141 16.03 6.99 2.62
N PRO A 142 16.70 7.99 2.01
CA PRO A 142 16.05 9.20 1.61
C PRO A 142 14.83 8.88 0.74
N ILE A 143 13.71 9.56 0.95
CA ILE A 143 12.46 9.30 0.21
C ILE A 143 12.66 9.36 -1.32
N ASN A 144 13.58 10.20 -1.78
CA ASN A 144 13.97 10.31 -3.19
C ASN A 144 14.56 9.01 -3.79
N TRP A 145 14.97 8.05 -2.93
CA TRP A 145 15.46 6.75 -3.36
C TRP A 145 14.33 5.77 -3.69
N TYR A 146 13.07 6.12 -3.38
CA TYR A 146 11.92 5.30 -3.71
C TYR A 146 11.88 4.91 -5.20
N LYS A 147 12.25 5.80 -6.09
CA LYS A 147 12.32 5.53 -7.54
C LYS A 147 13.28 4.38 -7.92
N TYR A 148 14.23 4.06 -7.05
CA TYR A 148 15.20 2.97 -7.24
C TYR A 148 14.88 1.73 -6.40
N ASN A 149 14.16 1.90 -5.30
CA ASN A 149 13.71 0.79 -4.46
C ASN A 149 12.33 1.13 -3.88
N PRO A 150 11.26 0.46 -4.32
CA PRO A 150 9.90 0.71 -3.84
C PRO A 150 9.71 0.13 -2.43
N PHE A 151 10.06 0.92 -1.40
CA PHE A 151 9.93 0.54 0.01
C PHE A 151 8.65 1.05 0.69
N ILE A 152 7.85 1.84 0.00
CA ILE A 152 6.55 2.33 0.47
C ILE A 152 5.47 1.52 -0.24
N ALA A 153 4.61 0.85 0.51
CA ALA A 153 3.41 0.25 -0.03
C ALA A 153 2.27 1.26 -0.02
N HIS A 154 1.48 1.33 -1.08
CA HIS A 154 0.35 2.27 -1.17
C HIS A 154 -0.68 2.04 -0.06
N CYS A 155 -0.87 0.79 0.38
CA CYS A 155 -1.75 0.43 1.50
C CYS A 155 -1.22 0.83 2.89
N SER A 156 0.05 1.26 2.98
CA SER A 156 0.66 1.83 4.18
C SER A 156 0.89 3.35 4.07
N LEU A 157 0.27 4.02 3.11
CA LEU A 157 0.44 5.45 2.84
C LEU A 157 -0.88 6.18 3.00
N TYR A 158 -0.91 7.15 3.91
CA TYR A 158 -2.03 8.05 4.16
C TYR A 158 -1.68 9.44 3.67
N MET A 159 -2.52 10.02 2.82
CA MET A 159 -2.29 11.31 2.17
C MET A 159 -3.39 12.31 2.49
N LEU A 160 -3.05 13.59 2.51
CA LEU A 160 -4.06 14.65 2.51
C LEU A 160 -4.76 14.67 1.14
N LYS A 161 -6.09 14.51 1.14
CA LYS A 161 -6.90 14.51 -0.09
C LYS A 161 -6.71 15.79 -0.90
N GLU A 162 -6.77 16.94 -0.22
CA GLU A 162 -6.62 18.25 -0.85
C GLU A 162 -5.29 18.39 -1.62
N THR A 163 -4.18 17.88 -1.05
CA THR A 163 -2.88 17.87 -1.72
C THR A 163 -2.91 17.06 -3.01
N LEU A 164 -3.53 15.88 -2.98
CA LEU A 164 -3.63 15.03 -4.17
C LEU A 164 -4.45 15.70 -5.28
N ILE A 165 -5.58 16.30 -4.93
CA ILE A 165 -6.48 16.95 -5.89
C ILE A 165 -5.87 18.23 -6.43
N SER A 166 -5.39 19.13 -5.58
CA SER A 166 -4.85 20.43 -5.99
C SER A 166 -3.61 20.32 -6.86
N LYS A 167 -2.81 19.28 -6.66
CA LYS A 167 -1.61 18.99 -7.47
C LYS A 167 -1.86 18.01 -8.62
N ASN A 168 -3.11 17.60 -8.85
CA ASN A 168 -3.51 16.64 -9.90
C ASN A 168 -2.71 15.33 -9.85
N LEU A 169 -2.52 14.78 -8.64
CA LEU A 169 -1.73 13.58 -8.37
C LEU A 169 -2.61 12.33 -8.33
N TYR A 170 -3.34 12.06 -9.41
CA TYR A 170 -4.11 10.85 -9.63
C TYR A 170 -3.22 9.69 -10.08
N PHE A 171 -3.69 8.46 -9.93
CA PHE A 171 -3.04 7.29 -10.55
C PHE A 171 -3.13 7.38 -12.07
N ASP A 172 -2.17 6.80 -12.78
CA ASP A 172 -2.19 6.69 -14.23
C ASP A 172 -3.03 5.45 -14.63
N PRO A 173 -4.25 5.61 -15.19
CA PRO A 173 -5.12 4.50 -15.51
C PRO A 173 -4.65 3.69 -16.73
N SER A 174 -3.63 4.13 -17.45
CA SER A 174 -3.01 3.37 -18.55
C SER A 174 -2.10 2.25 -18.05
N LEU A 175 -1.70 2.29 -16.76
CA LEU A 175 -0.95 1.23 -16.09
C LEU A 175 -1.91 0.25 -15.44
N ARG A 176 -1.57 -1.04 -15.45
CA ARG A 176 -2.41 -2.09 -14.86
C ARG A 176 -1.83 -2.71 -13.60
N TYR A 177 -0.50 -2.75 -13.49
CA TYR A 177 0.21 -3.53 -12.46
C TYR A 177 1.18 -2.71 -11.61
N THR A 178 1.64 -1.56 -12.11
CA THR A 178 2.71 -0.77 -11.48
C THR A 178 2.34 0.70 -11.31
N GLY A 179 1.06 1.01 -11.34
CA GLY A 179 0.57 2.38 -11.20
C GLY A 179 0.79 2.96 -9.81
N ASP A 180 0.83 2.13 -8.76
CA ASP A 180 1.22 2.51 -7.41
C ASP A 180 2.69 2.97 -7.35
N TYR A 181 3.60 2.25 -8.01
CA TYR A 181 4.99 2.63 -8.13
C TYR A 181 5.16 3.97 -8.87
N ASP A 182 4.51 4.15 -10.04
CA ASP A 182 4.50 5.43 -10.77
C ASP A 182 3.93 6.55 -9.92
N TRP A 183 2.82 6.28 -9.24
CA TRP A 183 2.13 7.27 -8.42
C TRP A 183 3.02 7.78 -7.29
N ILE A 184 3.64 6.90 -6.51
CA ILE A 184 4.51 7.30 -5.41
C ILE A 184 5.76 8.04 -5.93
N ILE A 185 6.35 7.64 -7.07
CA ILE A 185 7.41 8.41 -7.72
C ILE A 185 6.95 9.85 -7.99
N ARG A 186 5.73 10.03 -8.50
CA ARG A 186 5.17 11.36 -8.79
C ARG A 186 4.91 12.17 -7.52
N LEU A 187 4.42 11.55 -6.43
CA LEU A 187 4.29 12.20 -5.13
C LEU A 187 5.64 12.75 -4.65
N VAL A 188 6.67 11.91 -4.67
CA VAL A 188 8.03 12.29 -4.26
C VAL A 188 8.62 13.36 -5.18
N SER A 189 8.41 13.24 -6.50
CA SER A 189 8.92 14.19 -7.49
C SER A 189 8.22 15.54 -7.43
N ALA A 190 6.99 15.59 -6.97
CA ALA A 190 6.24 16.82 -6.72
C ALA A 190 6.71 17.56 -5.45
N GLY A 191 7.72 17.04 -4.76
CA GLY A 191 8.30 17.65 -3.56
C GLY A 191 7.38 17.59 -2.35
N LEU A 192 6.49 16.60 -2.27
CA LEU A 192 5.60 16.44 -1.12
C LEU A 192 6.40 16.07 0.13
N ASN A 193 6.00 16.67 1.25
CA ASN A 193 6.56 16.35 2.55
C ASN A 193 5.83 15.14 3.14
N ILE A 194 6.32 13.93 2.87
CA ILE A 194 5.74 12.68 3.34
C ILE A 194 6.58 12.15 4.50
N GLY A 195 5.95 12.10 5.68
CA GLY A 195 6.60 11.64 6.90
C GLY A 195 6.61 10.12 7.04
N PHE A 196 7.32 9.65 8.04
CA PHE A 196 7.42 8.24 8.38
C PHE A 196 7.02 7.98 9.83
N VAL A 197 6.14 7.00 10.04
CA VAL A 197 5.79 6.48 11.37
C VAL A 197 6.33 5.07 11.55
N SER A 198 7.06 4.82 12.66
CA SER A 198 7.71 3.54 12.94
C SER A 198 6.70 2.48 13.43
N HIS A 199 5.63 2.25 12.65
CA HIS A 199 4.59 1.26 12.94
C HIS A 199 4.17 0.56 11.66
N ASN A 200 3.72 -0.69 11.79
CA ASN A 200 3.04 -1.34 10.67
C ASN A 200 1.67 -0.69 10.51
N LEU A 201 1.34 -0.32 9.27
CA LEU A 201 0.04 0.25 8.94
C LEU A 201 -0.80 -0.72 8.13
N SER A 202 -0.17 -1.70 7.47
CA SER A 202 -0.89 -2.73 6.69
C SER A 202 -0.20 -4.09 6.73
N LEU A 203 -0.96 -5.10 6.34
CA LEU A 203 -0.50 -6.46 6.08
C LEU A 203 -0.84 -6.79 4.63
N ILE A 204 0.18 -7.08 3.82
CA ILE A 204 0.04 -7.42 2.41
C ILE A 204 -0.05 -8.92 2.28
N ARG A 205 -1.13 -9.40 1.71
CA ARG A 205 -1.34 -10.82 1.52
C ARG A 205 -0.58 -11.32 0.29
N TRP A 206 0.14 -12.43 0.49
CA TRP A 206 0.81 -13.14 -0.58
C TRP A 206 0.03 -14.40 -0.94
N HIS A 207 -0.43 -14.49 -2.19
CA HIS A 207 -1.14 -15.65 -2.72
C HIS A 207 -0.81 -15.87 -4.21
N GLU A 208 -1.05 -17.09 -4.70
CA GLU A 208 -0.65 -17.48 -6.07
C GLU A 208 -1.40 -16.68 -7.15
N GLU A 209 -2.66 -16.35 -6.91
CA GLU A 209 -3.53 -15.62 -7.85
C GLU A 209 -3.23 -14.10 -7.89
N GLN A 210 -2.30 -13.61 -7.07
CA GLN A 210 -1.95 -12.20 -7.04
C GLN A 210 -1.41 -11.73 -8.38
N ALA A 211 -1.89 -10.58 -8.86
CA ALA A 211 -1.52 -10.03 -10.16
C ALA A 211 -0.02 -9.90 -10.38
N SER A 212 0.74 -9.60 -9.31
CA SER A 212 2.20 -9.51 -9.32
C SER A 212 2.90 -10.83 -9.63
N ASN A 213 2.29 -11.97 -9.30
CA ASN A 213 2.85 -13.30 -9.57
C ASN A 213 2.55 -13.77 -11.00
N ILE A 214 1.34 -13.51 -11.48
CA ILE A 214 0.86 -14.05 -12.77
C ILE A 214 1.37 -13.22 -13.95
N LYS A 215 1.62 -11.93 -13.79
CA LYS A 215 1.85 -10.95 -14.87
C LYS A 215 3.26 -10.37 -14.90
N ALA A 216 4.27 -11.10 -14.42
CA ALA A 216 5.67 -10.64 -14.31
C ALA A 216 6.22 -10.01 -15.61
N GLY A 217 5.88 -10.55 -16.78
CA GLY A 217 6.30 -10.02 -18.08
C GLY A 217 5.70 -8.65 -18.39
N LEU A 218 4.42 -8.44 -18.08
CA LEU A 218 3.72 -7.16 -18.27
C LEU A 218 4.20 -6.12 -17.26
N ILE A 219 4.40 -6.52 -16.01
CA ILE A 219 4.99 -5.68 -14.96
C ILE A 219 6.34 -5.13 -15.42
N LYS A 220 7.22 -5.99 -15.96
CA LYS A 220 8.52 -5.56 -16.48
C LYS A 220 8.38 -4.53 -17.60
N GLN A 221 7.41 -4.70 -18.50
CA GLN A 221 7.18 -3.74 -19.59
C GLN A 221 6.70 -2.37 -19.03
N GLU A 222 5.77 -2.36 -18.08
CA GLU A 222 5.33 -1.12 -17.44
C GLU A 222 6.46 -0.45 -16.66
N MET A 223 7.25 -1.22 -15.90
CA MET A 223 8.43 -0.72 -15.18
C MET A 223 9.42 -0.03 -16.14
N LEU A 224 9.67 -0.61 -17.32
CA LEU A 224 10.56 0.01 -18.33
C LEU A 224 9.97 1.33 -18.86
N LYS A 225 8.66 1.45 -19.04
CA LYS A 225 8.01 2.72 -19.42
C LYS A 225 8.19 3.77 -18.33
N ILE A 226 7.95 3.41 -17.06
CA ILE A 226 8.12 4.29 -15.90
C ILE A 226 9.58 4.75 -15.80
N TRP A 227 10.54 3.83 -15.94
CA TRP A 227 11.97 4.15 -15.87
C TRP A 227 12.40 5.14 -16.97
N ARG A 228 11.94 4.93 -18.22
CA ARG A 228 12.20 5.87 -19.31
C ARG A 228 11.63 7.26 -19.03
N LYS A 229 10.36 7.32 -18.60
CA LYS A 229 9.67 8.57 -18.25
C LYS A 229 10.39 9.34 -17.14
N ASN A 230 10.89 8.64 -16.12
CA ASN A 230 11.55 9.23 -14.95
C ASN A 230 13.08 9.25 -15.04
N LYS A 231 13.67 8.96 -16.20
CA LYS A 231 15.12 8.91 -16.44
C LYS A 231 15.87 8.02 -15.44
N ILE A 232 15.27 6.90 -15.06
CA ILE A 232 15.86 5.91 -14.16
C ILE A 232 16.73 4.97 -14.99
N LEU A 233 18.03 4.93 -14.67
CA LEU A 233 18.96 4.03 -15.34
C LEU A 233 18.88 2.63 -14.72
N PRO A 234 18.65 1.56 -15.52
CA PRO A 234 18.53 0.19 -15.00
C PRO A 234 19.73 -0.28 -14.18
N LEU A 235 20.94 0.16 -14.53
CA LEU A 235 22.15 -0.17 -13.79
C LEU A 235 22.12 0.45 -12.38
N ILE A 236 21.75 1.72 -12.28
CA ILE A 236 21.62 2.43 -10.99
C ILE A 236 20.54 1.77 -10.15
N TYR A 237 19.39 1.43 -10.76
CA TYR A 237 18.33 0.70 -10.08
C TYR A 237 18.84 -0.60 -9.45
N LYS A 238 19.54 -1.45 -10.24
CA LYS A 238 20.12 -2.70 -9.72
C LYS A 238 21.11 -2.46 -8.60
N THR A 239 22.02 -1.50 -8.75
CA THR A 239 23.06 -1.21 -7.74
C THR A 239 22.44 -0.76 -6.42
N ILE A 240 21.50 0.17 -6.48
CA ILE A 240 20.81 0.67 -5.27
C ILE A 240 19.99 -0.43 -4.61
N ASN A 241 19.27 -1.26 -5.37
CA ASN A 241 18.54 -2.39 -4.80
C ASN A 241 19.48 -3.36 -4.07
N VAL A 242 20.61 -3.72 -4.66
CA VAL A 242 21.62 -4.59 -4.00
C VAL A 242 22.15 -3.94 -2.72
N MET A 243 22.40 -2.64 -2.73
CA MET A 243 22.87 -1.92 -1.53
C MET A 243 21.78 -1.92 -0.44
N ILE A 244 20.55 -1.60 -0.78
CA ILE A 244 19.42 -1.60 0.18
C ILE A 244 19.17 -3.01 0.71
N ASP A 245 19.18 -4.02 -0.14
CA ASP A 245 19.04 -5.41 0.29
C ASP A 245 20.12 -5.83 1.30
N ARG A 246 21.37 -5.41 1.07
CA ARG A 246 22.48 -5.65 2.02
C ARG A 246 22.28 -4.90 3.34
N MET A 247 21.83 -3.65 3.29
CA MET A 247 21.52 -2.87 4.50
C MET A 247 20.40 -3.53 5.30
N ILE A 248 19.37 -4.02 4.62
CA ILE A 248 18.25 -4.75 5.23
C ILE A 248 18.76 -6.04 5.92
N VAL A 249 19.62 -6.81 5.25
CA VAL A 249 20.23 -8.01 5.83
C VAL A 249 21.05 -7.67 7.07
N LEU A 250 21.86 -6.62 6.99
CA LEU A 250 22.70 -6.18 8.11
C LEU A 250 21.83 -5.72 9.30
N GLN A 251 20.79 -4.94 9.08
CA GLN A 251 19.88 -4.52 10.13
C GLN A 251 19.17 -5.70 10.81
N ASN A 252 18.76 -6.71 10.02
CA ASN A 252 18.16 -7.92 10.56
C ASN A 252 19.14 -8.78 11.35
N LEU A 253 20.39 -8.87 10.90
CA LEU A 253 21.47 -9.53 11.63
C LEU A 253 21.73 -8.83 12.97
N LEU A 254 21.84 -7.51 12.98
CA LEU A 254 22.03 -6.73 14.22
C LEU A 254 20.84 -6.88 15.18
N ALA A 255 19.61 -6.86 14.65
CA ALA A 255 18.41 -7.10 15.44
C ALA A 255 18.32 -8.54 15.98
N SER A 256 18.92 -9.52 15.30
CA SER A 256 18.91 -10.94 15.68
C SER A 256 19.91 -11.28 16.79
N LEU A 257 20.93 -10.46 16.98
CA LEU A 257 21.87 -10.64 18.09
C LEU A 257 21.18 -10.59 19.46
N ASN A 258 19.99 -10.02 19.53
CA ASN A 258 19.18 -9.89 20.75
C ASN A 258 18.01 -10.90 20.86
N SER A 259 17.81 -11.84 19.92
CA SER A 259 16.71 -12.83 20.00
C SER A 259 17.01 -14.15 19.28
N PRO A 260 17.00 -15.30 20.01
CA PRO A 260 17.27 -16.63 19.43
C PRO A 260 16.29 -17.08 18.34
N GLU A 261 15.01 -16.74 18.46
CA GLU A 261 13.98 -17.11 17.46
C GLU A 261 14.16 -16.39 16.11
N LYS A 262 14.69 -15.16 16.15
CA LYS A 262 14.94 -14.40 14.93
C LYS A 262 16.14 -14.93 14.14
N LYS A 263 17.12 -15.56 14.79
CA LYS A 263 18.27 -16.18 14.11
C LYS A 263 17.85 -17.28 13.14
N LYS A 264 16.89 -18.11 13.50
CA LYS A 264 16.36 -19.19 12.68
C LYS A 264 15.66 -18.65 11.42
N ARG A 265 14.82 -17.61 11.56
CA ARG A 265 14.08 -17.00 10.44
C ARG A 265 14.98 -16.30 9.43
N ILE A 266 16.09 -15.70 9.88
CA ILE A 266 17.06 -15.04 8.97
C ILE A 266 17.80 -16.07 8.13
N SER A 267 18.20 -17.20 8.71
CA SER A 267 18.86 -18.27 7.96
C SER A 267 17.97 -18.84 6.85
N GLU A 268 16.69 -19.02 7.11
CA GLU A 268 15.70 -19.47 6.12
C GLU A 268 15.48 -18.46 4.99
N TRP A 269 15.45 -17.17 5.30
CA TRP A 269 15.30 -16.11 4.32
C TRP A 269 16.54 -15.99 3.40
N VAL A 270 17.75 -16.05 3.95
CA VAL A 270 19.01 -16.03 3.18
C VAL A 270 19.09 -17.23 2.23
N LEU A 271 18.65 -18.41 2.68
CA LEU A 271 18.61 -19.62 1.86
C LEU A 271 17.66 -19.49 0.68
N ARG A 272 16.44 -18.96 0.89
CA ARG A 272 15.45 -18.79 -0.18
C ARG A 272 15.85 -17.78 -1.26
N ARG A 273 16.70 -16.79 -0.94
CA ARG A 273 17.23 -15.82 -1.94
C ARG A 273 18.38 -16.37 -2.79
N LYS A 274 19.06 -17.43 -2.34
CA LYS A 274 20.13 -18.09 -3.12
C LYS A 274 19.57 -19.02 -4.20
N THR A 275 18.30 -19.38 -4.14
CA THR A 275 17.63 -20.31 -5.07
C THR A 275 16.79 -19.61 -6.12
N ARG A 276 16.81 -18.28 -6.18
CA ARG A 276 16.25 -17.42 -7.23
C ARG A 276 17.37 -16.62 -7.94
#